data_701d93e1296b4c79edd53d86d6265707
#
_entry.id   701d93e1296b4c79edd53d86d6265707
#
_cell.length_a   1.000
_cell.length_b   1.000
_cell.length_c   1.000
_cell.angle_alpha   90.00
_cell.angle_beta   90.00
_cell.angle_gamma   90.00
#
_symmetry.space_group_name_H-M   'P 1'
#
loop_
_entity.id
_entity.type
_entity.pdbx_description
1 polymer ?
#
loop_
_entity_poly.entity_id
_entity_poly.type
_entity_poly.pdbx_seq_one_letter_code
_entity_poly.pdbx_strand_id
1 'polypeptide(L)'
;SSAASDVYKRQLLDEIDKLAGDFRGDPAAALLEALDPEQNSTFNDHFIDMPFDLSHVLFITTANDLGAIPGPLRDRMDVIELPSYTRVEKYNIARKHLLPKQLKACGLTGKVTMNQSALYGIIDGYTREAVVRNLERTITSVLRKCARKIAAGEVESVAVTATMLEE
;
A
#
# COMPACT_ATOMS: atom_id res chain seq x y z
N SER A 1 -37.82 14.44 18.22
CA SER A 1 -37.15 14.47 16.92
C SER A 1 -35.71 14.01 17.13
N SER A 2 -35.45 12.76 16.92
CA SER A 2 -34.10 12.19 16.90
C SER A 2 -33.50 12.56 15.55
N ALA A 3 -32.60 13.52 15.51
CA ALA A 3 -31.67 13.62 14.40
C ALA A 3 -30.73 12.43 14.50
N ALA A 4 -31.09 11.32 13.82
CA ALA A 4 -30.15 10.29 13.50
C ALA A 4 -29.06 10.97 12.67
N SER A 5 -27.89 11.15 13.23
CA SER A 5 -26.72 11.58 12.46
C SER A 5 -26.53 10.52 11.37
N ASP A 6 -26.64 10.92 10.11
CA ASP A 6 -26.28 10.11 8.97
C ASP A 6 -24.79 9.76 9.08
N VAL A 7 -24.49 8.65 9.73
CA VAL A 7 -23.14 8.13 9.80
C VAL A 7 -22.88 7.44 8.46
N TYR A 8 -22.28 8.17 7.53
CA TYR A 8 -21.82 7.59 6.28
C TYR A 8 -20.82 6.47 6.59
N LYS A 9 -21.24 5.24 6.40
CA LYS A 9 -20.36 4.07 6.53
C LYS A 9 -19.47 4.00 5.30
N ARG A 10 -18.18 3.79 5.51
CA ARG A 10 -17.20 3.58 4.43
C ARG A 10 -16.60 2.20 4.63
N GLN A 11 -16.63 1.39 3.57
CA GLN A 11 -16.03 0.07 3.56
C GLN A 11 -14.88 0.06 2.56
N LEU A 12 -13.69 -0.29 3.04
CA LEU A 12 -12.51 -0.49 2.19
C LEU A 12 -12.31 -1.99 1.98
N LEU A 13 -12.28 -2.41 0.71
CA LEU A 13 -11.97 -3.77 0.29
C LEU A 13 -10.64 -3.75 -0.47
N ASP A 14 -9.62 -4.33 0.12
CA ASP A 14 -8.27 -4.32 -0.43
C ASP A 14 -8.00 -5.56 -1.28
N GLU A 15 -7.30 -5.40 -2.41
CA GLU A 15 -6.86 -6.47 -3.30
C GLU A 15 -8.02 -7.35 -3.84
N ILE A 16 -9.10 -6.72 -4.35
CA ILE A 16 -10.25 -7.46 -4.90
C ILE A 16 -9.94 -8.28 -6.16
N ASP A 17 -8.82 -8.03 -6.82
CA ASP A 17 -8.28 -8.84 -7.92
C ASP A 17 -7.91 -10.26 -7.49
N LYS A 18 -7.77 -10.52 -6.18
CA LYS A 18 -7.48 -11.84 -5.62
C LYS A 18 -8.72 -12.64 -5.21
N LEU A 19 -9.91 -12.09 -5.39
CA LEU A 19 -11.17 -12.79 -5.05
C LEU A 19 -11.43 -14.05 -5.88
N ALA A 20 -10.80 -14.20 -7.04
CA ALA A 20 -10.97 -15.35 -7.94
C ALA A 20 -10.21 -16.63 -7.51
N GLY A 21 -9.48 -16.61 -6.37
CA GLY A 21 -8.71 -17.76 -5.88
C GLY A 21 -9.45 -18.55 -4.79
N ASP A 22 -9.31 -19.87 -4.83
CA ASP A 22 -9.53 -20.99 -3.86
C ASP A 22 -10.45 -20.81 -2.63
N PHE A 23 -11.42 -19.93 -2.63
CA PHE A 23 -12.39 -19.83 -1.54
C PHE A 23 -13.59 -20.77 -1.76
N ARG A 24 -14.01 -21.47 -0.72
CA ARG A 24 -15.29 -22.19 -0.67
C ARG A 24 -16.42 -21.15 -0.70
N GLY A 25 -16.99 -20.90 -1.87
CA GLY A 25 -18.03 -19.91 -2.13
C GLY A 25 -17.66 -19.02 -3.32
N ASP A 26 -18.56 -18.15 -3.72
CA ASP A 26 -18.34 -17.14 -4.76
C ASP A 26 -18.34 -15.74 -4.13
N PRO A 27 -17.18 -15.25 -3.65
CA PRO A 27 -17.09 -13.93 -3.04
C PRO A 27 -17.36 -12.81 -4.06
N ALA A 28 -17.17 -13.08 -5.36
CA ALA A 28 -17.48 -12.11 -6.40
C ALA A 28 -18.99 -11.92 -6.55
N ALA A 29 -19.78 -13.00 -6.43
CA ALA A 29 -21.25 -12.92 -6.44
C ALA A 29 -21.78 -12.14 -5.22
N ALA A 30 -21.23 -12.39 -4.02
CA ALA A 30 -21.62 -11.66 -2.82
C ALA A 30 -21.28 -10.16 -2.93
N LEU A 31 -20.13 -9.84 -3.52
CA LEU A 31 -19.74 -8.44 -3.75
C LEU A 31 -20.63 -7.78 -4.83
N LEU A 32 -21.04 -8.50 -5.85
CA LEU A 32 -22.03 -8.03 -6.84
C LEU A 32 -23.33 -7.63 -6.18
N GLU A 33 -23.87 -8.47 -5.29
CA GLU A 33 -25.11 -8.19 -4.54
C GLU A 33 -24.93 -6.96 -3.62
N ALA A 34 -23.79 -6.84 -2.94
CA ALA A 34 -23.50 -5.70 -2.07
C ALA A 34 -23.35 -4.37 -2.83
N LEU A 35 -22.85 -4.41 -4.06
CA LEU A 35 -22.62 -3.21 -4.89
C LEU A 35 -23.83 -2.88 -5.79
N ASP A 36 -24.80 -3.76 -5.91
CA ASP A 36 -25.98 -3.52 -6.74
C ASP A 36 -27.00 -2.65 -5.99
N PRO A 37 -27.32 -1.43 -6.48
CA PRO A 37 -28.29 -0.55 -5.82
C PRO A 37 -29.69 -1.15 -5.70
N GLU A 38 -30.06 -2.12 -6.55
CA GLU A 38 -31.36 -2.77 -6.52
C GLU A 38 -31.45 -3.86 -5.44
N GLN A 39 -30.31 -4.41 -5.02
CA GLN A 39 -30.23 -5.55 -4.10
C GLN A 39 -29.59 -5.20 -2.75
N ASN A 40 -28.73 -4.18 -2.69
CA ASN A 40 -27.92 -3.85 -1.50
C ASN A 40 -28.75 -3.39 -0.30
N SER A 41 -29.98 -2.93 -0.49
CA SER A 41 -30.87 -2.54 0.62
C SER A 41 -31.40 -3.74 1.43
N THR A 42 -31.35 -4.94 0.84
CA THR A 42 -31.81 -6.19 1.44
C THR A 42 -30.75 -7.28 1.40
N PHE A 43 -29.46 -6.86 1.44
CA PHE A 43 -28.35 -7.79 1.45
C PHE A 43 -28.48 -8.79 2.59
N ASN A 44 -28.44 -10.08 2.30
CA ASN A 44 -28.56 -11.11 3.31
C ASN A 44 -27.21 -11.80 3.56
N ASP A 45 -26.75 -11.72 4.80
CA ASP A 45 -25.58 -12.49 5.24
C ASP A 45 -26.02 -13.94 5.50
N HIS A 46 -25.59 -14.85 4.63
CA HIS A 46 -25.91 -16.27 4.70
C HIS A 46 -25.39 -16.98 5.95
N PHE A 47 -24.45 -16.38 6.69
CA PHE A 47 -23.91 -16.94 7.91
C PHE A 47 -24.74 -16.55 9.14
N ILE A 48 -25.19 -15.29 9.19
CA ILE A 48 -25.95 -14.75 10.32
C ILE A 48 -27.47 -14.84 10.05
N ASP A 49 -27.85 -15.03 8.79
CA ASP A 49 -29.24 -15.05 8.31
C ASP A 49 -30.04 -13.80 8.72
N MET A 50 -29.41 -12.65 8.58
CA MET A 50 -30.01 -11.35 8.87
C MET A 50 -29.84 -10.41 7.67
N PRO A 51 -30.91 -9.67 7.30
CA PRO A 51 -30.82 -8.65 6.26
C PRO A 51 -30.09 -7.41 6.78
N PHE A 52 -29.21 -6.85 5.93
CA PHE A 52 -28.51 -5.59 6.17
C PHE A 52 -28.81 -4.61 5.05
N ASP A 53 -29.05 -3.37 5.40
CA ASP A 53 -29.15 -2.27 4.44
C ASP A 53 -27.77 -1.67 4.19
N LEU A 54 -27.23 -1.91 2.98
CA LEU A 54 -25.94 -1.40 2.52
C LEU A 54 -26.10 -0.21 1.56
N SER A 55 -27.31 0.28 1.31
CA SER A 55 -27.58 1.37 0.37
C SER A 55 -26.87 2.69 0.72
N HIS A 56 -26.57 2.90 2.01
CA HIS A 56 -25.86 4.07 2.52
C HIS A 56 -24.36 3.83 2.77
N VAL A 57 -23.80 2.74 2.25
CA VAL A 57 -22.40 2.39 2.41
C VAL A 57 -21.61 2.80 1.17
N LEU A 58 -20.57 3.63 1.34
CA LEU A 58 -19.59 3.89 0.30
C LEU A 58 -18.55 2.77 0.28
N PHE A 59 -18.48 2.02 -0.81
CA PHE A 59 -17.45 1.03 -1.02
C PHE A 59 -16.26 1.64 -1.76
N ILE A 60 -15.07 1.44 -1.24
CA ILE A 60 -13.80 1.79 -1.88
C ILE A 60 -13.03 0.48 -2.05
N THR A 61 -12.61 0.18 -3.27
CA THR A 61 -11.88 -1.06 -3.56
C THR A 61 -10.51 -0.75 -4.11
N THR A 62 -9.53 -1.60 -3.83
CA THR A 62 -8.21 -1.53 -4.46
C THR A 62 -7.93 -2.80 -5.25
N ALA A 63 -7.18 -2.67 -6.32
CA ALA A 63 -6.72 -3.78 -7.14
C ALA A 63 -5.37 -3.44 -7.79
N ASN A 64 -4.57 -4.45 -8.07
CA ASN A 64 -3.32 -4.31 -8.82
C ASN A 64 -3.51 -4.66 -10.30
N ASP A 65 -4.46 -5.53 -10.61
CA ASP A 65 -4.78 -5.98 -11.96
C ASP A 65 -6.28 -5.86 -12.23
N LEU A 66 -6.63 -4.88 -13.05
CA LEU A 66 -8.01 -4.64 -13.47
C LEU A 66 -8.56 -5.82 -14.30
N GLY A 67 -7.69 -6.52 -15.03
CA GLY A 67 -8.06 -7.67 -15.85
C GLY A 67 -8.50 -8.89 -15.04
N ALA A 68 -8.04 -9.02 -13.80
CA ALA A 68 -8.40 -10.10 -12.89
C ALA A 68 -9.77 -9.88 -12.20
N ILE A 69 -10.35 -8.67 -12.29
CA ILE A 69 -11.67 -8.37 -11.75
C ILE A 69 -12.74 -8.84 -12.74
N PRO A 70 -13.73 -9.63 -12.30
CA PRO A 70 -14.84 -10.04 -13.14
C PRO A 70 -15.55 -8.85 -13.80
N GLY A 71 -15.86 -8.98 -15.11
CA GLY A 71 -16.51 -7.94 -15.90
C GLY A 71 -17.73 -7.30 -15.24
N PRO A 72 -18.72 -8.11 -14.75
CA PRO A 72 -19.91 -7.57 -14.09
C PRO A 72 -19.63 -6.72 -12.85
N LEU A 73 -18.55 -7.01 -12.09
CA LEU A 73 -18.11 -6.19 -10.96
C LEU A 73 -17.51 -4.88 -11.45
N ARG A 74 -16.63 -4.96 -12.44
CA ARG A 74 -15.97 -3.78 -13.01
C ARG A 74 -16.95 -2.78 -13.61
N ASP A 75 -18.03 -3.27 -14.23
CA ASP A 75 -19.07 -2.45 -14.84
C ASP A 75 -19.89 -1.64 -13.81
N ARG A 76 -19.80 -2.00 -12.52
CA ARG A 76 -20.43 -1.29 -11.40
C ARG A 76 -19.50 -0.38 -10.63
N MET A 77 -18.24 -0.24 -11.06
CA MET A 77 -17.21 0.52 -10.38
C MET A 77 -16.75 1.71 -11.19
N ASP A 78 -16.53 2.83 -10.52
CA ASP A 78 -15.75 3.94 -11.07
C ASP A 78 -14.26 3.63 -10.90
N VAL A 79 -13.58 3.40 -12.02
CA VAL A 79 -12.17 3.01 -12.01
C VAL A 79 -11.28 4.24 -12.03
N ILE A 80 -10.44 4.40 -11.01
CA ILE A 80 -9.43 5.44 -10.92
C ILE A 80 -8.06 4.78 -11.01
N GLU A 81 -7.38 4.96 -12.14
CA GLU A 81 -6.03 4.45 -12.32
C GLU A 81 -5.00 5.36 -11.65
N LEU A 82 -4.18 4.78 -10.78
CA LEU A 82 -3.06 5.47 -10.16
C LEU A 82 -1.77 5.12 -10.94
N PRO A 83 -1.14 6.10 -11.61
CA PRO A 83 0.09 5.84 -12.33
C PRO A 83 1.23 5.47 -11.38
N SER A 84 2.18 4.70 -11.91
CA SER A 84 3.43 4.40 -11.20
C SER A 84 4.23 5.66 -10.95
N TYR A 85 4.91 5.72 -9.80
CA TYR A 85 5.82 6.83 -9.51
C TYR A 85 7.00 6.85 -10.49
N THR A 86 7.27 8.03 -11.02
CA THR A 86 8.48 8.29 -11.81
C THR A 86 9.74 8.18 -10.94
N ARG A 87 10.89 8.02 -11.58
CA ARG A 87 12.20 7.99 -10.90
C ARG A 87 12.42 9.23 -10.01
N VAL A 88 12.03 10.39 -10.49
CA VAL A 88 12.18 11.67 -9.75
C VAL A 88 11.22 11.74 -8.56
N GLU A 89 9.99 11.28 -8.72
CA GLU A 89 9.02 11.20 -7.62
C GLU A 89 9.47 10.22 -6.55
N LYS A 90 9.95 9.02 -6.92
CA LYS A 90 10.54 8.06 -5.98
C LYS A 90 11.69 8.66 -5.19
N TYR A 91 12.59 9.41 -5.85
CA TYR A 91 13.68 10.12 -5.17
C TYR A 91 13.16 11.15 -4.15
N ASN A 92 12.17 11.98 -4.54
CA ASN A 92 11.60 12.97 -3.65
C ASN A 92 10.89 12.33 -2.44
N ILE A 93 10.14 11.25 -2.66
CA ILE A 93 9.49 10.48 -1.60
C ILE A 93 10.55 9.87 -0.67
N ALA A 94 11.58 9.24 -1.23
CA ALA A 94 12.67 8.66 -0.44
C ALA A 94 13.37 9.71 0.43
N ARG A 95 13.78 10.83 -0.17
CA ARG A 95 14.51 11.90 0.52
C ARG A 95 13.70 12.59 1.59
N LYS A 96 12.44 12.97 1.28
CA LYS A 96 11.60 13.81 2.14
C LYS A 96 10.87 13.03 3.23
N HIS A 97 10.53 11.77 2.96
CA HIS A 97 9.64 10.99 3.83
C HIS A 97 10.28 9.69 4.33
N LEU A 98 10.75 8.81 3.43
CA LEU A 98 11.18 7.47 3.83
C LEU A 98 12.48 7.52 4.64
N LEU A 99 13.51 8.20 4.14
CA LEU A 99 14.82 8.26 4.79
C LEU A 99 14.73 8.89 6.19
N PRO A 100 14.12 10.07 6.41
CA PRO A 100 13.99 10.65 7.75
C PRO A 100 13.19 9.74 8.71
N LYS A 101 12.12 9.13 8.23
CA LYS A 101 11.29 8.18 9.00
C LYS A 101 12.13 6.99 9.48
N GLN A 102 12.90 6.38 8.57
CA GLN A 102 13.69 5.19 8.87
C GLN A 102 14.94 5.52 9.71
N LEU A 103 15.59 6.66 9.51
CA LEU A 103 16.68 7.14 10.37
C LEU A 103 16.20 7.29 11.82
N LYS A 104 15.03 7.87 12.02
CA LYS A 104 14.43 8.02 13.35
C LYS A 104 14.09 6.65 13.96
N ALA A 105 13.47 5.77 13.19
CA ALA A 105 13.09 4.43 13.65
C ALA A 105 14.30 3.56 14.04
N CYS A 106 15.43 3.73 13.35
CA CYS A 106 16.67 3.00 13.64
C CYS A 106 17.58 3.70 14.68
N GLY A 107 17.21 4.89 15.20
CA GLY A 107 18.07 5.65 16.13
C GLY A 107 19.34 6.20 15.50
N LEU A 108 19.34 6.43 14.18
CA LEU A 108 20.50 6.83 13.39
C LEU A 108 20.50 8.31 12.96
N THR A 109 19.56 9.08 13.50
CA THR A 109 19.48 10.52 13.21
C THR A 109 20.78 11.23 13.59
N GLY A 110 21.39 11.96 12.64
CA GLY A 110 22.67 12.62 12.81
C GLY A 110 23.90 11.72 12.70
N LYS A 111 23.74 10.39 12.67
CA LYS A 111 24.86 9.44 12.54
C LYS A 111 25.00 8.86 11.14
N VAL A 112 23.93 8.82 10.37
CA VAL A 112 23.94 8.30 9.00
C VAL A 112 23.37 9.33 8.05
N THR A 113 24.08 9.55 6.94
CA THR A 113 23.61 10.36 5.82
C THR A 113 23.61 9.51 4.55
N MET A 114 22.71 9.83 3.61
CA MET A 114 22.64 9.16 2.32
C MET A 114 22.58 10.22 1.24
N ASN A 115 23.55 10.20 0.33
CA ASN A 115 23.62 11.19 -0.73
C ASN A 115 22.66 10.87 -1.90
N GLN A 116 22.54 11.81 -2.83
CA GLN A 116 21.65 11.67 -3.97
C GLN A 116 21.99 10.47 -4.86
N SER A 117 23.27 10.22 -5.09
CA SER A 117 23.72 9.10 -5.93
C SER A 117 23.37 7.73 -5.31
N ALA A 118 23.46 7.61 -3.99
CA ALA A 118 23.04 6.39 -3.29
C ALA A 118 21.54 6.16 -3.39
N LEU A 119 20.70 7.19 -3.21
CA LEU A 119 19.27 7.06 -3.37
C LEU A 119 18.88 6.66 -4.80
N TYR A 120 19.48 7.26 -5.81
CA TYR A 120 19.26 6.85 -7.19
C TYR A 120 19.80 5.44 -7.47
N GLY A 121 20.94 5.06 -6.89
CA GLY A 121 21.47 3.70 -6.99
C GLY A 121 20.48 2.65 -6.46
N ILE A 122 19.83 2.94 -5.31
CA ILE A 122 18.78 2.07 -4.77
C ILE A 122 17.57 2.03 -5.70
N ILE A 123 17.11 3.18 -6.22
CA ILE A 123 15.95 3.26 -7.10
C ILE A 123 16.17 2.49 -8.41
N ASP A 124 17.32 2.66 -9.03
CA ASP A 124 17.62 2.10 -10.34
C ASP A 124 18.03 0.62 -10.27
N GLY A 125 18.81 0.25 -9.24
CA GLY A 125 19.39 -1.08 -9.12
C GLY A 125 18.52 -2.10 -8.38
N TYR A 126 17.76 -1.65 -7.39
CA TYR A 126 17.11 -2.57 -6.43
C TYR A 126 15.58 -2.48 -6.40
N THR A 127 14.96 -1.50 -7.07
CA THR A 127 13.51 -1.27 -6.93
C THR A 127 12.78 -1.12 -8.26
N ARG A 128 12.57 -2.25 -8.96
CA ARG A 128 11.75 -2.30 -10.19
C ARG A 128 10.25 -2.43 -9.87
N GLU A 129 9.73 -1.54 -9.04
CA GLU A 129 8.33 -1.56 -8.61
C GLU A 129 7.59 -0.30 -9.04
N ALA A 130 6.26 -0.39 -9.15
CA ALA A 130 5.39 0.75 -9.47
C ALA A 130 5.32 1.76 -8.31
N VAL A 131 5.32 1.27 -7.09
CA VAL A 131 5.19 2.03 -5.84
C VAL A 131 6.55 2.17 -5.12
N VAL A 132 6.57 2.35 -3.82
CA VAL A 132 7.79 2.62 -3.01
C VAL A 132 7.99 1.66 -1.82
N ARG A 133 7.25 0.54 -1.78
CA ARG A 133 7.35 -0.43 -0.65
C ARG A 133 8.73 -1.11 -0.58
N ASN A 134 9.23 -1.58 -1.72
CA ASN A 134 10.55 -2.20 -1.77
C ASN A 134 11.66 -1.16 -1.62
N LEU A 135 11.45 0.07 -2.11
CA LEU A 135 12.35 1.19 -1.88
C LEU A 135 12.51 1.45 -0.37
N GLU A 136 11.42 1.53 0.38
CA GLU A 136 11.46 1.68 1.83
C GLU A 136 12.17 0.50 2.52
N ARG A 137 11.89 -0.73 2.11
CA ARG A 137 12.53 -1.94 2.63
C ARG A 137 14.04 -1.94 2.36
N THR A 138 14.46 -1.56 1.16
CA THR A 138 15.87 -1.50 0.78
C THR A 138 16.61 -0.42 1.56
N ILE A 139 16.04 0.79 1.68
CA ILE A 139 16.58 1.85 2.54
C ILE A 139 16.75 1.34 3.97
N THR A 140 15.72 0.70 4.53
CA THR A 140 15.77 0.15 5.89
C THR A 140 16.87 -0.92 6.04
N SER A 141 17.05 -1.78 5.04
CA SER A 141 18.11 -2.79 5.04
C SER A 141 19.50 -2.16 5.06
N VAL A 142 19.74 -1.14 4.24
CA VAL A 142 21.00 -0.39 4.23
C VAL A 142 21.25 0.28 5.58
N LEU A 143 20.24 0.94 6.14
CA LEU A 143 20.36 1.59 7.45
C LEU A 143 20.65 0.60 8.58
N ARG A 144 20.08 -0.62 8.55
CA ARG A 144 20.40 -1.68 9.52
C ARG A 144 21.86 -2.15 9.42
N LYS A 145 22.41 -2.24 8.20
CA LYS A 145 23.85 -2.52 8.02
C LYS A 145 24.71 -1.43 8.64
N CYS A 146 24.35 -0.14 8.44
CA CYS A 146 25.04 1.00 9.08
C CYS A 146 24.93 0.95 10.60
N ALA A 147 23.72 0.67 11.13
CA ALA A 147 23.50 0.55 12.57
C ALA A 147 24.41 -0.50 13.22
N ARG A 148 24.57 -1.66 12.55
CA ARG A 148 25.46 -2.73 13.02
C ARG A 148 26.92 -2.29 13.12
N LYS A 149 27.44 -1.60 12.10
CA LYS A 149 28.83 -1.06 12.10
C LYS A 149 29.04 -0.03 13.22
N ILE A 150 28.06 0.85 13.42
CA ILE A 150 28.13 1.85 14.51
C ILE A 150 28.04 1.18 15.89
N ALA A 151 27.15 0.20 16.07
CA ALA A 151 26.98 -0.53 17.31
C ALA A 151 28.22 -1.41 17.66
N ALA A 152 28.92 -1.92 16.65
CA ALA A 152 30.18 -2.64 16.83
C ALA A 152 31.37 -1.70 17.17
N GLY A 153 31.16 -0.38 17.13
CA GLY A 153 32.23 0.58 17.39
C GLY A 153 33.23 0.73 16.24
N GLU A 154 32.93 0.19 15.06
CA GLU A 154 33.79 0.26 13.88
C GLU A 154 33.87 1.69 13.32
N VAL A 155 32.75 2.43 13.41
CA VAL A 155 32.62 3.81 12.93
C VAL A 155 31.65 4.59 13.81
N GLU A 156 31.86 5.92 13.94
CA GLU A 156 30.93 6.78 14.69
C GLU A 156 29.76 7.27 13.80
N SER A 157 30.02 7.44 12.52
CA SER A 157 29.04 7.89 11.53
C SER A 157 29.30 7.27 10.16
N VAL A 158 28.27 7.22 9.31
CA VAL A 158 28.37 6.65 7.96
C VAL A 158 27.74 7.59 6.95
N ALA A 159 28.49 7.92 5.89
CA ALA A 159 27.97 8.58 4.70
C ALA A 159 27.78 7.52 3.60
N VAL A 160 26.52 7.10 3.37
CA VAL A 160 26.21 6.09 2.36
C VAL A 160 26.34 6.69 0.96
N THR A 161 27.17 6.08 0.12
CA THR A 161 27.40 6.44 -1.28
C THR A 161 26.93 5.30 -2.20
N ALA A 162 26.85 5.57 -3.51
CA ALA A 162 26.44 4.55 -4.48
C ALA A 162 27.40 3.34 -4.51
N THR A 163 28.71 3.59 -4.37
CA THR A 163 29.76 2.54 -4.32
C THR A 163 29.59 1.58 -3.15
N MET A 164 29.06 2.02 -2.02
CA MET A 164 28.83 1.18 -0.84
C MET A 164 27.60 0.28 -0.97
N LEU A 165 26.78 0.47 -2.01
CA LEU A 165 25.60 -0.38 -2.26
C LEU A 165 25.95 -1.64 -3.06
N GLU A 166 27.12 -1.67 -3.70
CA GLU A 166 27.60 -2.79 -4.52
C GLU A 166 28.33 -3.88 -3.68
N GLU A 167 28.64 -3.55 -2.40
CA GLU A 167 29.22 -4.44 -1.38
C GLU A 167 28.10 -5.07 -0.49
#